data_cee4aba74026393632172b1c9289fc2c
#
_entry.id   cee4aba74026393632172b1c9289fc2c
#
_cell.length_a   1.000
_cell.length_b   1.000
_cell.length_c   1.000
_cell.angle_alpha   90.00
_cell.angle_beta   90.00
_cell.angle_gamma   90.00
#
_symmetry.space_group_name_H-M   'P 1'
#
loop_
_entity.id
_entity.type
_entity.pdbx_description
1 polymer ?
#
loop_
_entity_poly.entity_id
_entity_poly.type
_entity_poly.pdbx_seq_one_letter_code
_entity_poly.pdbx_strand_id
1 'polypeptide(L)'
;MSTFNEPKIDCHAHVLDPVRFPYGADIEYKPAGQEIGTPAQFRRIMETYGVGHALLVQPNSGYGGDNSCMLDTIARSGGRLKGIAIIPFNADLAALKKLKDQGILGAAFNPTFHGIDYYEHAGDLIARLAELDMFLQIQSEYHQLLRFVPWIEATSVRVLIDHCGRPTIAAGLNQPGFQALLRLGRTRRVSVKLSGYAKFSLMPYPFEDTWPFVRAIVDAFTLDGCMWASDWPFLRAPQRQDYGPLVELVEMLFPDLADRRALFYGTPRRLFGFADTPVDK
;
A
#
# COMPACT_ATOMS: atom_id res chain seq x y z
N MET A 1 -23.52 -12.62 -4.99
CA MET A 1 -23.47 -11.21 -4.55
C MET A 1 -22.41 -10.53 -5.41
N SER A 2 -22.66 -9.34 -5.98
CA SER A 2 -21.64 -8.64 -6.77
C SER A 2 -20.47 -8.28 -5.86
N THR A 3 -19.23 -8.40 -6.39
CA THR A 3 -17.98 -8.01 -5.71
C THR A 3 -18.04 -6.57 -5.17
N PHE A 4 -18.81 -5.68 -5.81
CA PHE A 4 -19.02 -4.32 -5.35
C PHE A 4 -19.69 -4.22 -3.97
N ASN A 5 -20.51 -5.20 -3.58
CA ASN A 5 -21.24 -5.21 -2.32
C ASN A 5 -20.53 -6.04 -1.22
N GLU A 6 -19.40 -6.65 -1.53
CA GLU A 6 -18.58 -7.33 -0.52
C GLU A 6 -17.90 -6.29 0.37
N PRO A 7 -17.84 -6.48 1.71
CA PRO A 7 -17.10 -5.59 2.61
C PRO A 7 -15.63 -5.49 2.19
N LYS A 8 -15.09 -4.26 2.11
CA LYS A 8 -13.72 -4.02 1.67
C LYS A 8 -12.98 -3.05 2.57
N ILE A 9 -11.67 -3.26 2.63
CA ILE A 9 -10.67 -2.34 3.14
C ILE A 9 -9.69 -2.08 1.99
N ASP A 10 -9.59 -0.83 1.55
CA ASP A 10 -8.61 -0.45 0.53
C ASP A 10 -7.25 -0.22 1.21
N CYS A 11 -6.28 -1.07 0.91
CA CYS A 11 -5.00 -1.08 1.64
C CYS A 11 -3.95 -0.12 1.05
N HIS A 12 -4.28 0.66 0.01
CA HIS A 12 -3.38 1.66 -0.56
C HIS A 12 -4.16 2.67 -1.39
N ALA A 13 -4.33 3.86 -0.82
CA ALA A 13 -4.85 5.01 -1.54
C ALA A 13 -4.10 6.28 -1.11
N HIS A 14 -4.10 7.30 -1.97
CA HIS A 14 -3.51 8.60 -1.68
C HIS A 14 -4.59 9.67 -1.67
N VAL A 15 -4.42 10.71 -0.87
CA VAL A 15 -5.27 11.90 -0.91
C VAL A 15 -4.44 13.13 -1.21
N LEU A 16 -4.94 13.93 -2.16
CA LEU A 16 -4.30 15.15 -2.64
C LEU A 16 -5.36 16.25 -2.75
N ASP A 17 -5.19 17.32 -1.99
CA ASP A 17 -6.06 18.49 -2.02
C ASP A 17 -5.18 19.76 -2.11
N PRO A 18 -4.65 20.07 -3.30
CA PRO A 18 -3.71 21.20 -3.44
C PRO A 18 -4.34 22.57 -3.20
N VAL A 19 -5.67 22.65 -3.12
CA VAL A 19 -6.38 23.88 -2.78
C VAL A 19 -6.28 24.16 -1.28
N ARG A 20 -6.50 23.15 -0.45
CA ARG A 20 -6.43 23.27 1.01
C ARG A 20 -5.01 23.06 1.56
N PHE A 21 -4.24 22.23 0.91
CA PHE A 21 -2.87 21.87 1.25
C PHE A 21 -2.00 22.08 0.01
N PRO A 22 -1.44 23.28 -0.20
CA PRO A 22 -0.61 23.56 -1.36
C PRO A 22 0.60 22.63 -1.45
N TYR A 23 0.96 22.23 -2.67
CA TYR A 23 2.15 21.40 -2.89
C TYR A 23 3.43 22.15 -2.49
N GLY A 24 4.42 21.40 -2.01
CA GLY A 24 5.73 21.96 -1.69
C GLY A 24 6.39 22.61 -2.91
N ALA A 25 7.11 23.72 -2.68
CA ALA A 25 7.77 24.47 -3.75
C ALA A 25 8.80 23.59 -4.48
N ASP A 26 9.59 22.85 -3.71
CA ASP A 26 10.75 22.06 -4.18
C ASP A 26 10.38 20.61 -4.56
N ILE A 27 9.09 20.28 -4.67
CA ILE A 27 8.65 18.95 -5.07
C ILE A 27 8.73 18.82 -6.59
N GLU A 28 9.52 17.86 -7.04
CA GLU A 28 9.78 17.60 -8.46
C GLU A 28 8.52 17.22 -9.24
N TYR A 29 7.69 16.33 -8.68
CA TYR A 29 6.46 15.87 -9.32
C TYR A 29 5.22 16.35 -8.59
N LYS A 30 4.43 17.19 -9.26
CA LYS A 30 3.18 17.77 -8.76
C LYS A 30 2.00 17.17 -9.51
N PRO A 31 1.22 16.24 -8.89
CA PRO A 31 0.03 15.65 -9.51
C PRO A 31 -0.94 16.71 -10.01
N ALA A 32 -1.54 16.48 -11.18
CA ALA A 32 -2.48 17.39 -11.80
C ALA A 32 -3.62 16.63 -12.50
N GLY A 33 -4.70 17.33 -12.83
CA GLY A 33 -5.82 16.74 -13.58
C GLY A 33 -6.42 15.53 -12.84
N GLN A 34 -6.45 14.37 -13.50
CA GLN A 34 -7.04 13.14 -12.96
C GLN A 34 -6.27 12.54 -11.77
N GLU A 35 -5.02 12.92 -11.56
CA GLU A 35 -4.24 12.47 -10.43
C GLU A 35 -4.56 13.21 -9.12
N ILE A 36 -5.33 14.31 -9.18
CA ILE A 36 -5.81 14.98 -7.98
C ILE A 36 -6.96 14.16 -7.42
N GLY A 37 -6.71 13.58 -6.25
CA GLY A 37 -7.68 12.77 -5.52
C GLY A 37 -8.04 13.39 -4.19
N THR A 38 -9.09 14.25 -4.12
CA THR A 38 -9.45 14.90 -2.88
C THR A 38 -10.04 13.94 -1.86
N PRO A 39 -9.92 14.23 -0.53
CA PRO A 39 -10.58 13.42 0.49
C PRO A 39 -12.09 13.26 0.28
N ALA A 40 -12.74 14.31 -0.25
CA ALA A 40 -14.17 14.25 -0.56
C ALA A 40 -14.50 13.28 -1.70
N GLN A 41 -13.67 13.26 -2.76
CA GLN A 41 -13.82 12.30 -3.86
C GLN A 41 -13.57 10.88 -3.38
N PHE A 42 -12.49 10.66 -2.60
CA PHE A 42 -12.17 9.32 -2.08
C PHE A 42 -13.30 8.77 -1.21
N ARG A 43 -13.90 9.60 -0.36
CA ARG A 43 -15.08 9.20 0.43
C ARG A 43 -16.23 8.72 -0.46
N ARG A 44 -16.51 9.41 -1.59
CA ARG A 44 -17.55 8.99 -2.52
C ARG A 44 -17.24 7.67 -3.22
N ILE A 45 -15.97 7.45 -3.57
CA ILE A 45 -15.49 6.17 -4.09
C ILE A 45 -15.71 5.05 -3.06
N MET A 46 -15.31 5.27 -1.82
CA MET A 46 -15.55 4.31 -0.74
C MET A 46 -17.03 3.96 -0.60
N GLU A 47 -17.90 4.97 -0.58
CA GLU A 47 -19.35 4.78 -0.49
C GLU A 47 -19.91 3.99 -1.70
N THR A 48 -19.45 4.32 -2.92
CA THR A 48 -19.92 3.70 -4.17
C THR A 48 -19.53 2.22 -4.26
N TYR A 49 -18.32 1.86 -3.81
CA TYR A 49 -17.78 0.51 -3.97
C TYR A 49 -17.80 -0.35 -2.70
N GLY A 50 -18.53 0.06 -1.67
CA GLY A 50 -18.67 -0.71 -0.43
C GLY A 50 -17.37 -0.80 0.38
N VAL A 51 -16.50 0.21 0.29
CA VAL A 51 -15.25 0.27 1.05
C VAL A 51 -15.50 0.88 2.43
N GLY A 52 -15.47 0.05 3.46
CA GLY A 52 -15.72 0.48 4.85
C GLY A 52 -14.56 1.27 5.44
N HIS A 53 -13.33 0.82 5.19
CA HIS A 53 -12.10 1.39 5.73
C HIS A 53 -11.03 1.51 4.65
N ALA A 54 -10.01 2.36 4.89
CA ALA A 54 -8.84 2.40 4.02
C ALA A 54 -7.55 2.76 4.76
N LEU A 55 -6.44 2.30 4.19
CA LEU A 55 -5.09 2.68 4.57
C LEU A 55 -4.58 3.73 3.57
N LEU A 56 -4.49 4.96 4.01
CA LEU A 56 -3.89 6.04 3.23
C LEU A 56 -2.36 5.93 3.27
N VAL A 57 -1.73 6.17 2.15
CA VAL A 57 -0.27 6.20 2.03
C VAL A 57 0.15 7.59 1.61
N GLN A 58 1.11 8.17 2.33
CA GLN A 58 1.65 9.47 1.96
C GLN A 58 2.41 9.37 0.64
N PRO A 59 2.01 10.11 -0.41
CA PRO A 59 2.77 10.12 -1.65
C PRO A 59 4.01 11.02 -1.53
N ASN A 60 5.12 10.62 -2.16
CA ASN A 60 6.26 11.52 -2.36
C ASN A 60 5.89 12.69 -3.30
N SER A 61 4.97 12.43 -4.24
CA SER A 61 4.42 13.40 -5.18
C SER A 61 3.64 14.50 -4.46
N GLY A 62 3.82 15.73 -4.85
CA GLY A 62 3.09 16.91 -4.34
C GLY A 62 3.53 17.37 -2.95
N TYR A 63 3.60 16.48 -1.97
CA TYR A 63 3.79 16.83 -0.56
C TYR A 63 5.12 16.39 0.04
N GLY A 64 5.80 15.38 -0.54
CA GLY A 64 7.02 14.84 0.06
C GLY A 64 6.77 14.41 1.51
N GLY A 65 7.56 14.93 2.45
CA GLY A 65 7.44 14.62 3.88
C GLY A 65 6.31 15.36 4.63
N ASP A 66 5.55 16.23 3.97
CA ASP A 66 4.40 16.90 4.60
C ASP A 66 3.17 15.99 4.60
N ASN A 67 2.88 15.40 5.75
CA ASN A 67 1.75 14.49 5.95
C ASN A 67 0.42 15.21 6.29
N SER A 68 0.35 16.54 6.24
CA SER A 68 -0.77 17.33 6.77
C SER A 68 -2.11 16.99 6.11
N CYS A 69 -2.16 16.84 4.78
CA CYS A 69 -3.39 16.48 4.06
C CYS A 69 -3.91 15.12 4.50
N MET A 70 -3.04 14.13 4.61
CA MET A 70 -3.40 12.79 5.06
C MET A 70 -3.86 12.78 6.53
N LEU A 71 -3.15 13.45 7.42
CA LEU A 71 -3.49 13.52 8.85
C LEU A 71 -4.83 14.22 9.08
N ASP A 72 -5.13 15.34 8.41
CA ASP A 72 -6.45 16.00 8.45
C ASP A 72 -7.56 15.05 7.97
N THR A 73 -7.29 14.30 6.92
CA THR A 73 -8.24 13.33 6.35
C THR A 73 -8.54 12.19 7.33
N ILE A 74 -7.51 11.64 7.97
CA ILE A 74 -7.65 10.58 8.99
C ILE A 74 -8.45 11.10 10.19
N ALA A 75 -8.09 12.26 10.71
CA ALA A 75 -8.76 12.86 11.87
C ALA A 75 -10.27 13.06 11.65
N ARG A 76 -10.68 13.39 10.42
CA ARG A 76 -12.09 13.60 10.03
C ARG A 76 -12.84 12.34 9.64
N SER A 77 -12.16 11.19 9.61
CA SER A 77 -12.75 9.95 9.08
C SER A 77 -13.65 9.19 10.04
N GLY A 78 -13.70 9.57 11.32
CA GLY A 78 -14.42 8.81 12.35
C GLY A 78 -13.85 7.39 12.58
N GLY A 79 -12.53 7.22 12.39
CA GLY A 79 -11.84 5.93 12.57
C GLY A 79 -11.87 5.01 11.34
N ARG A 80 -12.46 5.46 10.22
CA ARG A 80 -12.50 4.67 8.97
C ARG A 80 -11.16 4.64 8.24
N LEU A 81 -10.28 5.60 8.50
CA LEU A 81 -8.99 5.72 7.81
C LEU A 81 -7.83 5.62 8.79
N LYS A 82 -6.76 4.98 8.36
CA LYS A 82 -5.44 4.96 9.00
C LYS A 82 -4.39 5.30 7.95
N GLY A 83 -3.12 5.49 8.36
CA GLY A 83 -2.11 5.97 7.43
C GLY A 83 -0.74 5.30 7.53
N ILE A 84 0.01 5.38 6.44
CA ILE A 84 1.45 5.14 6.37
C ILE A 84 2.09 6.45 5.93
N ALA A 85 2.97 7.01 6.77
CA ALA A 85 3.52 8.34 6.60
C ALA A 85 4.94 8.32 6.00
N ILE A 86 5.36 9.41 5.38
CA ILE A 86 6.78 9.66 5.15
C ILE A 86 7.35 10.26 6.44
N ILE A 87 8.31 9.56 7.03
CA ILE A 87 8.87 9.86 8.35
C ILE A 87 10.37 10.11 8.21
N PRO A 88 10.91 11.21 8.77
CA PRO A 88 12.36 11.46 8.76
C PRO A 88 13.13 10.36 9.51
N PHE A 89 14.33 9.99 9.03
CA PHE A 89 15.12 8.91 9.62
C PHE A 89 15.56 9.19 11.08
N ASN A 90 15.66 10.47 11.45
CA ASN A 90 16.01 10.91 12.80
C ASN A 90 14.79 11.08 13.74
N ALA A 91 13.58 10.72 13.31
CA ALA A 91 12.39 10.77 14.16
C ALA A 91 12.60 9.92 15.43
N ASP A 92 12.39 10.52 16.59
CA ASP A 92 12.50 9.84 17.87
C ASP A 92 11.21 9.07 18.24
N LEU A 93 11.28 8.30 19.31
CA LEU A 93 10.13 7.50 19.77
C LEU A 93 8.93 8.37 20.16
N ALA A 94 9.14 9.59 20.65
CA ALA A 94 8.05 10.47 21.02
C ALA A 94 7.30 10.97 19.77
N ALA A 95 8.02 11.35 18.73
CA ALA A 95 7.44 11.74 17.44
C ALA A 95 6.67 10.57 16.80
N LEU A 96 7.22 9.35 16.84
CA LEU A 96 6.56 8.16 16.31
C LEU A 96 5.29 7.79 17.10
N LYS A 97 5.32 7.88 18.44
CA LYS A 97 4.13 7.67 19.28
C LYS A 97 3.03 8.68 18.97
N LYS A 98 3.40 9.96 18.81
CA LYS A 98 2.45 11.00 18.40
C LYS A 98 1.77 10.69 17.06
N LEU A 99 2.55 10.25 16.06
CA LEU A 99 2.00 9.83 14.77
C LEU A 99 1.08 8.60 14.92
N LYS A 100 1.47 7.62 15.73
CA LYS A 100 0.66 6.43 16.00
C LYS A 100 -0.68 6.79 16.64
N ASP A 101 -0.70 7.71 17.59
CA ASP A 101 -1.92 8.22 18.25
C ASP A 101 -2.84 8.96 17.25
N GLN A 102 -2.29 9.51 16.18
CA GLN A 102 -3.01 10.14 15.07
C GLN A 102 -3.50 9.14 14.00
N GLY A 103 -3.30 7.84 14.21
CA GLY A 103 -3.74 6.78 13.29
C GLY A 103 -2.70 6.37 12.25
N ILE A 104 -1.44 6.80 12.39
CA ILE A 104 -0.34 6.34 11.53
C ILE A 104 0.16 4.98 12.01
N LEU A 105 0.16 4.02 11.11
CA LEU A 105 0.56 2.64 11.39
C LEU A 105 2.03 2.35 11.02
N GLY A 106 2.69 3.21 10.25
CA GLY A 106 4.05 2.92 9.80
C GLY A 106 4.67 4.00 8.93
N ALA A 107 5.88 3.72 8.46
CA ALA A 107 6.66 4.56 7.57
C ALA A 107 6.70 4.01 6.15
N ALA A 108 6.57 4.89 5.14
CA ALA A 108 6.69 4.57 3.73
C ALA A 108 8.12 4.80 3.23
N PHE A 109 8.73 3.75 2.66
CA PHE A 109 9.98 3.82 1.91
C PHE A 109 9.70 3.61 0.43
N ASN A 110 10.20 4.52 -0.40
CA ASN A 110 9.99 4.48 -1.85
C ASN A 110 11.33 4.54 -2.60
N PRO A 111 12.10 3.45 -2.63
CA PRO A 111 13.35 3.39 -3.39
C PRO A 111 13.16 3.53 -4.90
N THR A 112 11.95 3.37 -5.45
CA THR A 112 11.68 3.65 -6.86
C THR A 112 11.74 5.16 -7.17
N PHE A 113 11.51 6.00 -6.16
CA PHE A 113 11.55 7.46 -6.27
C PHE A 113 12.91 8.04 -5.85
N HIS A 114 13.43 7.62 -4.69
CA HIS A 114 14.65 8.19 -4.12
C HIS A 114 15.94 7.44 -4.46
N GLY A 115 15.83 6.24 -5.04
CA GLY A 115 16.95 5.30 -5.11
C GLY A 115 17.19 4.58 -3.77
N ILE A 116 18.03 3.54 -3.80
CA ILE A 116 18.30 2.69 -2.63
C ILE A 116 19.20 3.41 -1.64
N ASP A 117 20.21 4.12 -2.14
CA ASP A 117 21.26 4.76 -1.30
C ASP A 117 20.67 5.83 -0.37
N TYR A 118 19.54 6.43 -0.72
CA TYR A 118 18.79 7.34 0.15
C TYR A 118 18.46 6.73 1.52
N TYR A 119 18.27 5.40 1.58
CA TYR A 119 17.88 4.67 2.79
C TYR A 119 19.06 4.09 3.59
N GLU A 120 20.30 4.40 3.21
CA GLU A 120 21.51 3.84 3.86
C GLU A 120 21.53 4.05 5.38
N HIS A 121 20.98 5.18 5.85
CA HIS A 121 20.93 5.55 7.27
C HIS A 121 19.58 5.28 7.94
N ALA A 122 18.70 4.49 7.34
CA ALA A 122 17.35 4.25 7.86
C ALA A 122 17.31 3.20 9.00
N GLY A 123 18.41 2.54 9.34
CA GLY A 123 18.44 1.43 10.30
C GLY A 123 17.85 1.78 11.67
N ASP A 124 18.18 2.94 12.19
CA ASP A 124 17.66 3.42 13.49
C ASP A 124 16.14 3.66 13.46
N LEU A 125 15.62 4.20 12.38
CA LEU A 125 14.17 4.37 12.22
C LEU A 125 13.49 3.01 12.18
N ILE A 126 14.04 2.03 11.42
CA ILE A 126 13.49 0.68 11.33
C ILE A 126 13.44 0.00 12.71
N ALA A 127 14.48 0.15 13.52
CA ALA A 127 14.52 -0.38 14.88
C ALA A 127 13.43 0.24 15.76
N ARG A 128 13.26 1.57 15.70
CA ARG A 128 12.19 2.28 16.46
C ARG A 128 10.78 1.90 15.98
N LEU A 129 10.58 1.67 14.68
CA LEU A 129 9.30 1.17 14.16
C LEU A 129 8.99 -0.21 14.74
N ALA A 130 9.99 -1.10 14.81
CA ALA A 130 9.86 -2.43 15.43
C ALA A 130 9.49 -2.34 16.91
N GLU A 131 10.15 -1.46 17.67
CA GLU A 131 9.87 -1.22 19.10
C GLU A 131 8.41 -0.78 19.34
N LEU A 132 7.86 0.02 18.44
CA LEU A 132 6.49 0.54 18.55
C LEU A 132 5.44 -0.34 17.85
N ASP A 133 5.78 -1.54 17.37
CA ASP A 133 4.90 -2.37 16.54
C ASP A 133 4.28 -1.57 15.37
N MET A 134 5.10 -0.78 14.70
CA MET A 134 4.73 -0.05 13.48
C MET A 134 5.26 -0.76 12.25
N PHE A 135 4.64 -0.51 11.10
CA PHE A 135 5.03 -1.11 9.83
C PHE A 135 6.15 -0.33 9.14
N LEU A 136 7.01 -1.06 8.46
CA LEU A 136 7.84 -0.56 7.38
C LEU A 136 7.17 -0.92 6.06
N GLN A 137 6.66 0.05 5.32
CA GLN A 137 6.12 -0.17 3.98
C GLN A 137 7.18 0.14 2.93
N ILE A 138 7.36 -0.76 1.96
CA ILE A 138 8.40 -0.65 0.93
C ILE A 138 7.75 -0.74 -0.44
N GLN A 139 7.90 0.31 -1.24
CA GLN A 139 7.60 0.32 -2.67
C GLN A 139 8.91 0.13 -3.44
N SER A 140 9.21 -1.09 -3.82
CA SER A 140 10.42 -1.46 -4.58
C SER A 140 10.07 -1.94 -5.97
N GLU A 141 11.07 -1.96 -6.85
CA GLU A 141 11.00 -2.57 -8.17
C GLU A 141 12.28 -3.37 -8.46
N TYR A 142 12.22 -4.30 -9.43
CA TYR A 142 13.35 -5.12 -9.86
C TYR A 142 14.05 -5.82 -8.69
N HIS A 143 15.29 -5.45 -8.41
CA HIS A 143 16.13 -6.05 -7.37
C HIS A 143 16.30 -5.19 -6.13
N GLN A 144 15.62 -4.03 -6.07
CA GLN A 144 15.76 -3.09 -4.96
C GLN A 144 15.42 -3.72 -3.59
N LEU A 145 14.44 -4.63 -3.54
CA LEU A 145 14.06 -5.34 -2.32
C LEU A 145 15.24 -6.08 -1.67
N LEU A 146 16.20 -6.59 -2.47
CA LEU A 146 17.36 -7.32 -1.95
C LEU A 146 18.19 -6.52 -0.94
N ARG A 147 18.23 -5.18 -1.08
CA ARG A 147 18.95 -4.30 -0.18
C ARG A 147 18.28 -4.18 1.19
N PHE A 148 16.97 -4.40 1.27
CA PHE A 148 16.22 -4.33 2.52
C PHE A 148 16.15 -5.67 3.26
N VAL A 149 16.41 -6.79 2.58
CA VAL A 149 16.36 -8.12 3.18
C VAL A 149 17.17 -8.22 4.47
N PRO A 150 18.45 -7.78 4.55
CA PRO A 150 19.23 -7.87 5.79
C PRO A 150 18.58 -7.12 6.96
N TRP A 151 18.01 -5.93 6.73
CA TRP A 151 17.33 -5.18 7.79
C TRP A 151 16.01 -5.84 8.22
N ILE A 152 15.26 -6.38 7.28
CA ILE A 152 14.01 -7.11 7.57
C ILE A 152 14.32 -8.36 8.41
N GLU A 153 15.38 -9.07 8.11
CA GLU A 153 15.79 -10.28 8.83
C GLU A 153 16.40 -9.98 10.21
N ALA A 154 17.15 -8.88 10.33
CA ALA A 154 17.82 -8.47 11.57
C ALA A 154 16.89 -7.84 12.62
N THR A 155 15.66 -7.44 12.25
CA THR A 155 14.71 -6.76 13.14
C THR A 155 13.42 -7.54 13.26
N SER A 156 12.57 -7.17 14.24
CA SER A 156 11.19 -7.67 14.37
C SER A 156 10.17 -6.79 13.64
N VAL A 157 10.61 -5.83 12.80
CA VAL A 157 9.71 -4.91 12.12
C VAL A 157 8.70 -5.66 11.24
N ARG A 158 7.45 -5.24 11.30
CA ARG A 158 6.40 -5.74 10.39
C ARG A 158 6.52 -5.02 9.05
N VAL A 159 6.48 -5.77 7.96
CA VAL A 159 6.73 -5.21 6.62
C VAL A 159 5.49 -5.32 5.73
N LEU A 160 5.23 -4.25 5.00
CA LEU A 160 4.25 -4.22 3.89
C LEU A 160 5.00 -4.01 2.58
N ILE A 161 4.83 -4.90 1.62
CA ILE A 161 5.38 -4.73 0.27
C ILE A 161 4.28 -4.24 -0.65
N ASP A 162 4.54 -3.13 -1.35
CA ASP A 162 3.59 -2.54 -2.28
C ASP A 162 3.60 -3.26 -3.64
N HIS A 163 2.43 -3.30 -4.29
CA HIS A 163 2.25 -3.57 -5.71
C HIS A 163 2.94 -4.86 -6.19
N CYS A 164 2.72 -5.98 -5.46
CA CYS A 164 3.33 -7.28 -5.79
C CYS A 164 4.87 -7.27 -5.82
N GLY A 165 5.52 -6.24 -5.23
CA GLY A 165 6.97 -6.03 -5.32
C GLY A 165 7.45 -5.60 -6.71
N ARG A 166 6.56 -5.24 -7.63
CA ARG A 166 6.82 -4.77 -9.01
C ARG A 166 7.92 -5.59 -9.73
N PRO A 167 7.69 -6.89 -9.96
CA PRO A 167 8.65 -7.73 -10.66
C PRO A 167 8.76 -7.32 -12.15
N THR A 168 9.85 -7.67 -12.80
CA THR A 168 10.01 -7.54 -14.25
C THR A 168 9.36 -8.72 -14.95
N ILE A 169 8.26 -8.52 -15.67
CA ILE A 169 7.53 -9.62 -16.34
C ILE A 169 8.44 -10.43 -17.23
N ALA A 170 9.23 -9.77 -18.11
CA ALA A 170 10.12 -10.45 -19.06
C ALA A 170 11.22 -11.32 -18.39
N ALA A 171 11.57 -11.05 -17.12
CA ALA A 171 12.56 -11.84 -16.38
C ALA A 171 11.95 -13.11 -15.73
N GLY A 172 10.64 -13.27 -15.79
CA GLY A 172 9.95 -14.44 -15.25
C GLY A 172 10.02 -14.55 -13.73
N LEU A 173 9.50 -15.67 -13.20
CA LEU A 173 9.37 -15.88 -11.76
C LEU A 173 10.72 -16.07 -11.03
N ASN A 174 11.76 -16.53 -11.73
CA ASN A 174 13.04 -16.89 -11.12
C ASN A 174 13.99 -15.69 -10.88
N GLN A 175 13.54 -14.47 -11.12
CA GLN A 175 14.34 -13.27 -10.90
C GLN A 175 14.68 -13.09 -9.40
N PRO A 176 15.91 -12.64 -9.04
CA PRO A 176 16.38 -12.64 -7.66
C PRO A 176 15.53 -11.81 -6.70
N GLY A 177 15.07 -10.63 -7.12
CA GLY A 177 14.21 -9.76 -6.29
C GLY A 177 12.88 -10.41 -5.94
N PHE A 178 12.24 -11.04 -6.93
CA PHE A 178 10.96 -11.73 -6.71
C PHE A 178 11.12 -13.00 -5.87
N GLN A 179 12.20 -13.76 -6.07
CA GLN A 179 12.51 -14.91 -5.23
C GLN A 179 12.80 -14.51 -3.77
N ALA A 180 13.41 -13.34 -3.54
CA ALA A 180 13.58 -12.79 -2.20
C ALA A 180 12.22 -12.45 -1.57
N LEU A 181 11.30 -11.82 -2.33
CA LEU A 181 9.94 -11.56 -1.89
C LEU A 181 9.23 -12.85 -1.45
N LEU A 182 9.27 -13.90 -2.28
CA LEU A 182 8.62 -15.18 -1.95
C LEU A 182 9.22 -15.83 -0.68
N ARG A 183 10.55 -15.74 -0.47
CA ARG A 183 11.17 -16.20 0.77
C ARG A 183 10.70 -15.44 1.98
N LEU A 184 10.63 -14.10 1.88
CA LEU A 184 10.15 -13.23 2.96
C LEU A 184 8.69 -13.54 3.33
N GLY A 185 7.83 -13.85 2.35
CA GLY A 185 6.44 -14.23 2.60
C GLY A 185 6.28 -15.43 3.52
N ARG A 186 7.18 -16.41 3.41
CA ARG A 186 7.19 -17.61 4.26
C ARG A 186 7.52 -17.32 5.73
N THR A 187 8.09 -16.16 6.05
CA THR A 187 8.43 -15.77 7.43
C THR A 187 7.22 -15.30 8.24
N ARG A 188 6.09 -15.03 7.60
CA ARG A 188 4.84 -14.52 8.21
C ARG A 188 4.96 -13.13 8.87
N ARG A 189 6.10 -12.44 8.74
CA ARG A 189 6.31 -11.06 9.21
C ARG A 189 6.13 -10.03 8.11
N VAL A 190 6.11 -10.46 6.88
CA VAL A 190 5.96 -9.64 5.69
C VAL A 190 4.59 -9.89 5.09
N SER A 191 3.91 -8.83 4.71
CA SER A 191 2.64 -8.87 3.98
C SER A 191 2.77 -8.12 2.65
N VAL A 192 1.93 -8.44 1.68
CA VAL A 192 2.03 -7.89 0.34
C VAL A 192 0.68 -7.37 -0.16
N LYS A 193 0.70 -6.21 -0.82
CA LYS A 193 -0.47 -5.63 -1.48
C LYS A 193 -0.55 -6.14 -2.92
N LEU A 194 -1.61 -6.86 -3.24
CA LEU A 194 -1.95 -7.30 -4.58
C LEU A 194 -2.62 -6.14 -5.32
N SER A 195 -1.81 -5.31 -5.95
CA SER A 195 -2.22 -4.04 -6.57
C SER A 195 -1.19 -3.54 -7.57
N GLY A 196 -1.45 -2.37 -8.20
CA GLY A 196 -0.49 -1.68 -9.04
C GLY A 196 -0.10 -2.44 -10.31
N TYR A 197 -0.94 -3.35 -10.78
CA TYR A 197 -0.65 -4.24 -11.91
C TYR A 197 -0.20 -3.49 -13.17
N ALA A 198 -0.85 -2.37 -13.48
CA ALA A 198 -0.48 -1.53 -14.62
C ALA A 198 0.95 -0.98 -14.57
N LYS A 199 1.57 -0.94 -13.37
CA LYS A 199 2.92 -0.38 -13.19
C LYS A 199 4.02 -1.37 -13.61
N PHE A 200 3.71 -2.65 -13.77
CA PHE A 200 4.69 -3.68 -14.15
C PHE A 200 4.20 -4.64 -15.24
N SER A 201 2.90 -4.66 -15.58
CA SER A 201 2.36 -5.42 -16.71
C SER A 201 2.83 -4.87 -18.05
N LEU A 202 3.05 -5.75 -19.00
CA LEU A 202 3.29 -5.44 -20.43
C LEU A 202 1.99 -5.53 -21.25
N MET A 203 0.88 -5.94 -20.63
CA MET A 203 -0.43 -6.13 -21.26
C MET A 203 -1.43 -5.08 -20.74
N PRO A 204 -2.46 -4.76 -21.55
CA PRO A 204 -3.60 -3.97 -21.05
C PRO A 204 -4.39 -4.74 -19.99
N TYR A 205 -5.36 -4.05 -19.37
CA TYR A 205 -6.35 -4.71 -18.50
C TYR A 205 -6.95 -5.94 -19.20
N PRO A 206 -7.07 -7.10 -18.54
CA PRO A 206 -6.92 -7.35 -17.10
C PRO A 206 -5.51 -7.80 -16.64
N PHE A 207 -4.44 -7.40 -17.32
CA PHE A 207 -3.03 -7.62 -16.91
C PHE A 207 -2.66 -9.10 -16.72
N GLU A 208 -3.06 -9.97 -17.65
CA GLU A 208 -2.95 -11.42 -17.51
C GLU A 208 -1.51 -11.92 -17.31
N ASP A 209 -0.53 -11.19 -17.84
CA ASP A 209 0.89 -11.47 -17.68
C ASP A 209 1.38 -11.35 -16.22
N THR A 210 0.63 -10.66 -15.36
CA THR A 210 0.91 -10.55 -13.93
C THR A 210 0.35 -11.71 -13.10
N TRP A 211 -0.62 -12.46 -13.61
CA TRP A 211 -1.35 -13.47 -12.84
C TRP A 211 -0.47 -14.63 -12.34
N PRO A 212 0.54 -15.13 -13.09
CA PRO A 212 1.48 -16.13 -12.56
C PRO A 212 2.25 -15.62 -11.34
N PHE A 213 2.61 -14.33 -11.32
CA PHE A 213 3.28 -13.71 -10.18
C PHE A 213 2.36 -13.60 -8.96
N VAL A 214 1.11 -13.20 -9.18
CA VAL A 214 0.09 -13.15 -8.11
C VAL A 214 -0.11 -14.53 -7.48
N ARG A 215 -0.24 -15.58 -8.29
CA ARG A 215 -0.37 -16.95 -7.79
C ARG A 215 0.83 -17.39 -6.97
N ALA A 216 2.06 -17.14 -7.46
CA ALA A 216 3.28 -17.46 -6.72
C ALA A 216 3.39 -16.68 -5.39
N ILE A 217 2.91 -15.44 -5.35
CA ILE A 217 2.82 -14.65 -4.12
C ILE A 217 1.83 -15.30 -3.14
N VAL A 218 0.63 -15.66 -3.60
CA VAL A 218 -0.38 -16.27 -2.74
C VAL A 218 0.10 -17.63 -2.21
N ASP A 219 0.80 -18.42 -3.02
CA ASP A 219 1.40 -19.69 -2.58
C ASP A 219 2.44 -19.49 -1.47
N ALA A 220 3.21 -18.41 -1.53
CA ALA A 220 4.27 -18.12 -0.55
C ALA A 220 3.75 -17.42 0.72
N PHE A 221 2.85 -16.47 0.58
CA PHE A 221 2.34 -15.62 1.67
C PHE A 221 1.08 -16.20 2.33
N THR A 222 0.36 -17.07 1.63
CA THR A 222 -1.05 -17.39 1.85
C THR A 222 -1.93 -16.12 1.86
N LEU A 223 -3.23 -16.28 1.86
CA LEU A 223 -4.14 -15.14 1.94
C LEU A 223 -4.03 -14.36 3.25
N ASP A 224 -3.48 -14.98 4.30
CA ASP A 224 -3.20 -14.31 5.58
C ASP A 224 -2.10 -13.23 5.50
N GLY A 225 -1.27 -13.28 4.46
CA GLY A 225 -0.24 -12.28 4.20
C GLY A 225 -0.55 -11.38 2.99
N CYS A 226 -1.66 -11.61 2.29
CA CYS A 226 -2.05 -10.87 1.09
C CYS A 226 -3.23 -9.94 1.35
N MET A 227 -3.25 -8.79 0.72
CA MET A 227 -4.36 -7.84 0.78
C MET A 227 -4.56 -7.12 -0.55
N TRP A 228 -5.79 -6.74 -0.83
CA TRP A 228 -6.12 -5.92 -1.99
C TRP A 228 -5.86 -4.45 -1.73
N ALA A 229 -5.53 -3.70 -2.78
CA ALA A 229 -5.42 -2.26 -2.75
C ALA A 229 -5.72 -1.65 -4.14
N SER A 230 -6.28 -0.45 -4.16
CA SER A 230 -6.61 0.23 -5.41
C SER A 230 -5.45 0.99 -6.04
N ASP A 231 -4.57 1.57 -5.22
CA ASP A 231 -3.58 2.57 -5.63
C ASP A 231 -4.20 3.88 -6.17
N TRP A 232 -5.48 4.16 -5.79
CA TRP A 232 -6.16 5.39 -6.17
C TRP A 232 -5.42 6.63 -5.61
N PRO A 233 -5.31 7.74 -6.33
CA PRO A 233 -5.89 8.09 -7.63
C PRO A 233 -5.00 7.74 -8.84
N PHE A 234 -4.19 6.69 -8.76
CA PHE A 234 -3.42 6.13 -9.86
C PHE A 234 -2.26 7.04 -10.29
N LEU A 235 -1.53 7.58 -9.31
CA LEU A 235 -0.41 8.48 -9.56
C LEU A 235 0.62 7.86 -10.52
N ARG A 236 0.98 8.62 -11.57
CA ARG A 236 1.94 8.21 -12.60
C ARG A 236 1.60 6.85 -13.24
N ALA A 237 0.31 6.52 -13.36
CA ALA A 237 -0.10 5.31 -14.05
C ALA A 237 0.24 5.41 -15.55
N PRO A 238 0.89 4.38 -16.13
CA PRO A 238 1.30 4.43 -17.55
C PRO A 238 0.13 4.33 -18.51
N GLN A 239 -1.04 3.91 -18.02
CA GLN A 239 -2.30 3.79 -18.76
C GLN A 239 -3.48 4.11 -17.86
N ARG A 240 -4.64 4.40 -18.48
CA ARG A 240 -5.87 4.69 -17.73
C ARG A 240 -6.20 3.58 -16.73
N GLN A 241 -6.54 3.99 -15.52
CA GLN A 241 -7.05 3.12 -14.46
C GLN A 241 -8.42 3.63 -13.99
N ASP A 242 -9.31 2.70 -13.68
CA ASP A 242 -10.60 3.00 -13.10
C ASP A 242 -10.82 2.07 -11.89
N TYR A 243 -11.44 2.58 -10.84
CA TYR A 243 -11.56 1.87 -9.56
C TYR A 243 -12.40 0.59 -9.67
N GLY A 244 -13.54 0.66 -10.36
CA GLY A 244 -14.46 -0.48 -10.54
C GLY A 244 -13.81 -1.69 -11.19
N PRO A 245 -13.15 -1.57 -12.35
CA PRO A 245 -12.40 -2.66 -12.97
C PRO A 245 -11.35 -3.30 -12.06
N LEU A 246 -10.68 -2.54 -11.18
CA LEU A 246 -9.72 -3.10 -10.22
C LEU A 246 -10.39 -3.91 -9.11
N VAL A 247 -11.64 -3.59 -8.76
CA VAL A 247 -12.44 -4.43 -7.86
C VAL A 247 -12.87 -5.72 -8.56
N GLU A 248 -13.33 -5.64 -9.82
CA GLU A 248 -13.72 -6.82 -10.61
C GLU A 248 -12.54 -7.75 -10.91
N LEU A 249 -11.34 -7.20 -11.11
CA LEU A 249 -10.13 -7.99 -11.34
C LEU A 249 -9.87 -9.00 -10.20
N VAL A 250 -10.26 -8.65 -8.97
CA VAL A 250 -10.12 -9.59 -7.84
C VAL A 250 -11.02 -10.80 -8.00
N GLU A 251 -12.22 -10.67 -8.58
CA GLU A 251 -13.11 -11.81 -8.86
C GLU A 251 -12.54 -12.72 -9.95
N MET A 252 -11.88 -12.15 -10.96
CA MET A 252 -11.21 -12.93 -12.00
C MET A 252 -10.03 -13.75 -11.45
N LEU A 253 -9.24 -13.14 -10.54
CA LEU A 253 -8.09 -13.78 -9.92
C LEU A 253 -8.48 -14.77 -8.82
N PHE A 254 -9.55 -14.46 -8.08
CA PHE A 254 -10.03 -15.19 -6.89
C PHE A 254 -11.55 -15.42 -7.01
N PRO A 255 -11.99 -16.41 -7.78
CA PRO A 255 -13.42 -16.70 -7.98
C PRO A 255 -14.11 -17.20 -6.70
N ASP A 256 -13.37 -17.76 -5.74
CA ASP A 256 -13.92 -18.19 -4.47
C ASP A 256 -14.24 -17.00 -3.56
N LEU A 257 -15.44 -16.98 -3.00
CA LEU A 257 -15.91 -15.90 -2.12
C LEU A 257 -15.11 -15.83 -0.81
N ALA A 258 -14.65 -16.97 -0.29
CA ALA A 258 -13.87 -16.98 0.94
C ALA A 258 -12.50 -16.35 0.73
N ASP A 259 -11.86 -16.59 -0.40
CA ASP A 259 -10.59 -16.00 -0.79
C ASP A 259 -10.72 -14.46 -0.95
N ARG A 260 -11.76 -14.01 -1.64
CA ARG A 260 -12.03 -12.57 -1.78
C ARG A 260 -12.27 -11.90 -0.43
N ARG A 261 -13.06 -12.53 0.45
CA ARG A 261 -13.30 -12.02 1.80
C ARG A 261 -12.03 -11.93 2.63
N ALA A 262 -11.12 -12.89 2.50
CA ALA A 262 -9.82 -12.83 3.15
C ALA A 262 -9.02 -11.62 2.64
N LEU A 263 -8.90 -11.46 1.31
CA LEU A 263 -8.14 -10.38 0.67
C LEU A 263 -8.73 -8.99 0.91
N PHE A 264 -10.04 -8.84 0.74
CA PHE A 264 -10.70 -7.56 0.86
C PHE A 264 -10.88 -7.11 2.31
N TYR A 265 -11.08 -8.02 3.25
CA TYR A 265 -11.53 -7.64 4.57
C TYR A 265 -10.81 -8.34 5.72
N GLY A 266 -10.75 -9.67 5.72
CA GLY A 266 -10.27 -10.45 6.87
C GLY A 266 -8.81 -10.15 7.21
N THR A 267 -7.93 -10.27 6.25
CA THR A 267 -6.49 -10.04 6.42
C THR A 267 -6.17 -8.57 6.74
N PRO A 268 -6.64 -7.58 5.97
CA PRO A 268 -6.34 -6.18 6.29
C PRO A 268 -6.97 -5.73 7.62
N ARG A 269 -8.18 -6.19 7.95
CA ARG A 269 -8.79 -5.89 9.24
C ARG A 269 -7.92 -6.36 10.42
N ARG A 270 -7.45 -7.58 10.37
CA ARG A 270 -6.55 -8.18 11.38
C ARG A 270 -5.22 -7.45 11.45
N LEU A 271 -4.61 -7.15 10.30
CA LEU A 271 -3.29 -6.52 10.26
C LEU A 271 -3.31 -5.08 10.76
N PHE A 272 -4.34 -4.31 10.42
CA PHE A 272 -4.41 -2.88 10.71
C PHE A 272 -5.30 -2.54 11.90
N GLY A 273 -5.98 -3.51 12.49
CA GLY A 273 -6.83 -3.29 13.66
C GLY A 273 -8.02 -2.37 13.39
N PHE A 274 -8.63 -2.46 12.20
CA PHE A 274 -9.89 -1.76 11.95
C PHE A 274 -11.04 -2.41 12.72
N ALA A 275 -11.99 -1.57 13.15
CA ALA A 275 -13.23 -2.05 13.75
C ALA A 275 -14.06 -2.87 12.74
N ASP A 276 -14.99 -3.66 13.22
CA ASP A 276 -15.97 -4.31 12.35
C ASP A 276 -16.79 -3.25 11.62
N THR A 277 -16.89 -3.37 10.30
CA THR A 277 -17.85 -2.58 9.54
C THR A 277 -19.24 -3.15 9.84
N PRO A 278 -20.19 -2.37 10.34
CA PRO A 278 -21.56 -2.84 10.46
C PRO A 278 -22.02 -3.31 9.07
N VAL A 279 -22.39 -4.57 8.99
CA VAL A 279 -23.10 -5.08 7.79
C VAL A 279 -24.52 -4.57 7.97
N ASP A 280 -24.88 -3.48 7.28
CA ASP A 280 -26.26 -3.09 7.18
C ASP A 280 -27.06 -4.28 6.62
N LYS A 281 -27.99 -4.76 7.41
CA LYS A 281 -28.85 -5.92 7.13
C LYS A 281 -29.90 -5.55 6.09
#